data_2acfa728446a14a89d6786c1b1c42cd6
#
_entry.id   2acfa728446a14a89d6786c1b1c42cd6
#
_cell.length_a   1.000
_cell.length_b   1.000
_cell.length_c   1.000
_cell.angle_alpha   90.00
_cell.angle_beta   90.00
_cell.angle_gamma   90.00
#
_symmetry.space_group_name_H-M   'P 1'
#
loop_
_entity.id
_entity.type
_entity.pdbx_description
1 polymer ?
#
loop_
_entity_poly.entity_id
_entity_poly.type
_entity_poly.pdbx_seq_one_letter_code
_entity_poly.pdbx_strand_id
1 'polypeptide(L)'
;TIAEYMLPALLGDFGARYPEVTIHLRVSNSEGIVSMVENNTIDLGVVEAPVGNKNLVVEMCREDHLVAIVPPNHDLANLETLEIKKLLEYPFICREEGSGTREVINEYLENNSCDTAMDISMELGSPEAVKGAVEAGMGVSVVSRATIQKELKLDTLRAINLMPKLERPFSFVHQKQKFRLRAMEELLDFARGYCEDHAEEQL
;
A
#
# COMPACT_ATOMS: atom_id res chain seq x y z
N THR A 1 0.64 4.49 1.20
CA THR A 1 -0.43 3.92 2.05
C THR A 1 0.01 3.80 3.49
N ILE A 2 1.01 2.98 3.80
CA ILE A 2 1.45 2.69 5.18
C ILE A 2 1.85 3.96 5.94
N ALA A 3 2.64 4.83 5.31
CA ALA A 3 3.14 6.05 5.92
C ALA A 3 2.05 7.06 6.29
N GLU A 4 0.90 7.01 5.61
CA GLU A 4 -0.20 7.95 5.79
C GLU A 4 -1.27 7.41 6.74
N TYR A 5 -1.49 6.09 6.74
CA TYR A 5 -2.64 5.47 7.40
C TYR A 5 -2.29 4.57 8.60
N MET A 6 -1.10 4.02 8.68
CA MET A 6 -0.68 3.12 9.77
C MET A 6 0.44 3.71 10.63
N LEU A 7 1.53 4.14 10.03
CA LEU A 7 2.73 4.56 10.78
C LEU A 7 2.50 5.74 11.74
N PRO A 8 1.69 6.76 11.46
CA PRO A 8 1.53 7.87 12.38
C PRO A 8 0.99 7.44 13.76
N ALA A 9 -0.02 6.56 13.79
CA ALA A 9 -0.58 6.05 15.03
C ALA A 9 0.42 5.12 15.75
N LEU A 10 0.97 4.15 15.04
CA LEU A 10 1.96 3.21 15.57
C LEU A 10 3.18 3.93 16.17
N LEU A 11 3.75 4.90 15.45
CA LEU A 11 4.91 5.65 15.92
C LEU A 11 4.57 6.63 17.06
N GLY A 12 3.35 7.15 17.09
CA GLY A 12 2.85 7.95 18.20
C GLY A 12 2.80 7.15 19.50
N ASP A 13 2.21 5.95 19.45
CA ASP A 13 2.11 5.05 20.60
C ASP A 13 3.48 4.52 21.04
N PHE A 14 4.34 4.19 20.07
CA PHE A 14 5.72 3.79 20.36
C PHE A 14 6.50 4.91 21.05
N GLY A 15 6.43 6.15 20.53
CA GLY A 15 7.11 7.30 21.12
C GLY A 15 6.63 7.63 22.53
N ALA A 16 5.35 7.42 22.83
CA ALA A 16 4.80 7.57 24.18
C ALA A 16 5.36 6.52 25.16
N ARG A 17 5.62 5.29 24.68
CA ARG A 17 6.17 4.19 25.48
C ARG A 17 7.68 4.26 25.64
N TYR A 18 8.39 4.79 24.65
CA TYR A 18 9.86 4.87 24.60
C TYR A 18 10.34 6.31 24.32
N PRO A 19 10.13 7.26 25.27
CA PRO A 19 10.40 8.68 25.04
C PRO A 19 11.89 9.02 24.84
N GLU A 20 12.79 8.10 25.16
CA GLU A 20 14.24 8.23 24.93
C GLU A 20 14.66 7.86 23.51
N VAL A 21 13.77 7.27 22.72
CA VAL A 21 14.06 6.87 21.33
C VAL A 21 13.65 7.98 20.36
N THR A 22 14.62 8.50 19.62
CA THR A 22 14.32 9.48 18.56
C THR A 22 14.05 8.75 17.25
N ILE A 23 12.87 9.01 16.65
CA ILE A 23 12.44 8.42 15.40
C ILE A 23 12.51 9.45 14.28
N HIS A 24 13.08 9.08 13.16
CA HIS A 24 13.08 9.87 11.94
C HIS A 24 12.31 9.10 10.85
N LEU A 25 11.13 9.59 10.46
CA LEU A 25 10.33 9.00 9.39
C LEU A 25 10.72 9.60 8.03
N ARG A 26 10.96 8.73 7.05
CA ARG A 26 11.09 9.09 5.63
C ARG A 26 10.03 8.37 4.82
N VAL A 27 9.46 9.06 3.86
CA VAL A 27 8.42 8.52 2.99
C VAL A 27 8.94 8.51 1.55
N SER A 28 8.78 7.35 0.89
CA SER A 28 9.10 7.13 -0.52
C SER A 28 8.21 5.99 -1.04
N ASN A 29 8.30 5.66 -2.32
CA ASN A 29 7.72 4.42 -2.83
C ASN A 29 8.52 3.19 -2.38
N SER A 30 8.00 1.98 -2.64
CA SER A 30 8.61 0.73 -2.14
C SER A 30 10.04 0.54 -2.63
N GLU A 31 10.33 0.81 -3.90
CA GLU A 31 11.68 0.73 -4.46
C GLU A 31 12.65 1.68 -3.77
N GLY A 32 12.24 2.93 -3.56
CA GLY A 32 13.04 3.92 -2.85
C GLY A 32 13.33 3.53 -1.41
N ILE A 33 12.35 2.98 -0.67
CA ILE A 33 12.54 2.48 0.69
C ILE A 33 13.52 1.30 0.71
N VAL A 34 13.35 0.32 -0.18
CA VAL A 34 14.28 -0.82 -0.30
C VAL A 34 15.71 -0.34 -0.55
N SER A 35 15.90 0.58 -1.51
CA SER A 35 17.21 1.19 -1.80
C SER A 35 17.82 1.89 -0.58
N MET A 36 17.02 2.63 0.21
CA MET A 36 17.50 3.29 1.43
C MET A 36 17.95 2.27 2.49
N VAL A 37 17.26 1.14 2.64
CA VAL A 37 17.66 0.04 3.54
C VAL A 37 18.96 -0.61 3.05
N GLU A 38 19.05 -0.91 1.76
CA GLU A 38 20.26 -1.51 1.15
C GLU A 38 21.50 -0.66 1.34
N ASN A 39 21.35 0.65 1.24
CA ASN A 39 22.46 1.62 1.38
C ASN A 39 22.68 2.08 2.83
N ASN A 40 22.03 1.46 3.83
CA ASN A 40 22.09 1.87 5.24
C ASN A 40 21.74 3.36 5.49
N THR A 41 20.88 3.94 4.64
CA THR A 41 20.39 5.31 4.83
C THR A 41 19.27 5.35 5.87
N ILE A 42 18.53 4.25 6.03
CA ILE A 42 17.55 4.00 7.08
C ILE A 42 17.78 2.61 7.67
N ASP A 43 17.42 2.42 8.94
CA ASP A 43 17.61 1.17 9.67
C ASP A 43 16.49 0.15 9.38
N LEU A 44 15.27 0.63 9.20
CA LEU A 44 14.04 -0.17 9.02
C LEU A 44 13.16 0.47 7.95
N GLY A 45 12.70 -0.32 7.00
CA GLY A 45 11.68 0.05 6.01
C GLY A 45 10.37 -0.68 6.27
N VAL A 46 9.26 -0.10 5.79
CA VAL A 46 7.97 -0.79 5.65
C VAL A 46 7.54 -0.63 4.21
N VAL A 47 7.23 -1.73 3.53
CA VAL A 47 6.92 -1.75 2.11
C VAL A 47 5.65 -2.54 1.80
N GLU A 48 5.09 -2.27 0.65
CA GLU A 48 3.80 -2.77 0.17
C GLU A 48 3.95 -3.70 -1.06
N ALA A 49 5.18 -4.16 -1.34
CA ALA A 49 5.49 -5.03 -2.47
C ALA A 49 6.40 -6.18 -2.03
N PRO A 50 6.43 -7.28 -2.79
CA PRO A 50 7.41 -8.32 -2.61
C PRO A 50 8.84 -7.77 -2.75
N VAL A 51 9.75 -8.19 -1.87
CA VAL A 51 11.16 -7.79 -1.91
C VAL A 51 12.02 -9.01 -2.23
N GLY A 52 12.60 -9.03 -3.43
CA GLY A 52 13.40 -10.15 -3.91
C GLY A 52 14.87 -10.16 -3.47
N ASN A 53 15.31 -9.23 -2.63
CA ASN A 53 16.72 -9.11 -2.25
C ASN A 53 17.12 -10.07 -1.13
N LYS A 54 18.05 -11.00 -1.42
CA LYS A 54 18.54 -12.03 -0.48
C LYS A 54 19.36 -11.46 0.70
N ASN A 55 19.83 -10.23 0.62
CA ASN A 55 20.60 -9.57 1.66
C ASN A 55 19.72 -8.88 2.70
N LEU A 56 18.43 -8.79 2.43
CA LEU A 56 17.45 -8.20 3.32
C LEU A 56 16.65 -9.28 4.05
N VAL A 57 16.19 -8.93 5.24
CA VAL A 57 15.16 -9.65 5.97
C VAL A 57 13.83 -8.98 5.64
N VAL A 58 12.85 -9.77 5.26
CA VAL A 58 11.49 -9.33 4.95
C VAL A 58 10.55 -10.06 5.89
N GLU A 59 9.84 -9.33 6.73
CA GLU A 59 8.91 -9.87 7.71
C GLU A 59 7.52 -9.31 7.45
N MET A 60 6.56 -10.18 7.13
CA MET A 60 5.16 -9.77 6.96
C MET A 60 4.60 -9.25 8.28
N CYS A 61 3.97 -8.08 8.23
CA CYS A 61 3.31 -7.41 9.34
C CYS A 61 1.81 -7.65 9.32
N ARG A 62 1.17 -7.36 8.20
CA ARG A 62 -0.28 -7.56 8.01
C ARG A 62 -0.62 -7.69 6.52
N GLU A 63 -1.84 -8.11 6.26
CA GLU A 63 -2.41 -8.16 4.92
C GLU A 63 -3.20 -6.89 4.61
N ASP A 64 -3.14 -6.42 3.37
CA ASP A 64 -3.88 -5.27 2.84
C ASP A 64 -4.72 -5.70 1.63
N HIS A 65 -5.95 -5.20 1.56
CA HIS A 65 -6.88 -5.50 0.48
C HIS A 65 -6.93 -4.35 -0.51
N LEU A 66 -6.75 -4.65 -1.79
CA LEU A 66 -6.91 -3.68 -2.86
C LEU A 66 -8.27 -3.82 -3.52
N VAL A 67 -8.87 -2.68 -3.82
CA VAL A 67 -10.19 -2.58 -4.46
C VAL A 67 -10.14 -1.64 -5.64
N ALA A 68 -10.98 -1.89 -6.64
CA ALA A 68 -11.23 -0.93 -7.69
C ALA A 68 -12.00 0.27 -7.14
N ILE A 69 -11.67 1.46 -7.60
CA ILE A 69 -12.36 2.70 -7.26
C ILE A 69 -12.88 3.41 -8.51
N VAL A 70 -14.10 3.91 -8.40
CA VAL A 70 -14.79 4.67 -9.44
C VAL A 70 -15.59 5.81 -8.81
N PRO A 71 -15.94 6.88 -9.55
CA PRO A 71 -16.87 7.90 -9.04
C PRO A 71 -18.27 7.34 -8.87
N PRO A 72 -19.14 7.94 -8.02
CA PRO A 72 -20.47 7.40 -7.69
C PRO A 72 -21.43 7.27 -8.89
N ASN A 73 -21.24 8.07 -9.92
CA ASN A 73 -22.06 8.09 -11.14
C ASN A 73 -21.48 7.23 -12.28
N HIS A 74 -20.45 6.44 -12.02
CA HIS A 74 -19.82 5.56 -13.00
C HIS A 74 -20.68 4.32 -13.28
N ASP A 75 -20.62 3.78 -14.49
CA ASP A 75 -21.41 2.60 -14.89
C ASP A 75 -21.14 1.36 -14.01
N LEU A 76 -19.93 1.26 -13.46
CA LEU A 76 -19.52 0.17 -12.57
C LEU A 76 -19.90 0.41 -11.10
N ALA A 77 -20.38 1.59 -10.72
CA ALA A 77 -20.54 2.02 -9.33
C ALA A 77 -21.47 1.14 -8.48
N ASN A 78 -22.39 0.42 -9.12
CA ASN A 78 -23.38 -0.44 -8.44
C ASN A 78 -22.94 -1.92 -8.36
N LEU A 79 -21.73 -2.26 -8.82
CA LEU A 79 -21.21 -3.61 -8.73
C LEU A 79 -20.55 -3.83 -7.36
N GLU A 80 -20.79 -4.99 -6.76
CA GLU A 80 -20.09 -5.43 -5.54
C GLU A 80 -18.74 -6.05 -5.86
N THR A 81 -18.66 -6.73 -7.01
CA THR A 81 -17.43 -7.40 -7.48
C THR A 81 -17.27 -7.23 -8.98
N LEU A 82 -16.03 -7.23 -9.47
CA LEU A 82 -15.73 -7.27 -10.89
C LEU A 82 -14.41 -7.97 -11.20
N GLU A 83 -14.29 -8.50 -12.39
CA GLU A 83 -13.01 -8.95 -12.93
C GLU A 83 -12.18 -7.75 -13.41
N ILE A 84 -10.86 -7.80 -13.20
CA ILE A 84 -9.96 -6.70 -13.57
C ILE A 84 -10.06 -6.34 -15.06
N LYS A 85 -10.30 -7.30 -15.94
CA LYS A 85 -10.48 -7.07 -17.38
C LYS A 85 -11.56 -6.05 -17.71
N LYS A 86 -12.65 -6.07 -16.94
CA LYS A 86 -13.75 -5.12 -17.13
C LYS A 86 -13.38 -3.70 -16.66
N LEU A 87 -12.51 -3.59 -15.65
CA LEU A 87 -11.99 -2.29 -15.20
C LEU A 87 -11.06 -1.68 -16.26
N LEU A 88 -10.28 -2.53 -16.95
CA LEU A 88 -9.33 -2.10 -17.99
C LEU A 88 -10.00 -1.64 -19.31
N GLU A 89 -11.32 -1.74 -19.43
CA GLU A 89 -12.07 -1.14 -20.55
C GLU A 89 -12.17 0.39 -20.44
N TYR A 90 -11.77 0.96 -19.28
CA TYR A 90 -11.82 2.38 -18.97
C TYR A 90 -10.40 2.97 -18.83
N PRO A 91 -10.22 4.29 -19.04
CA PRO A 91 -8.97 4.97 -18.79
C PRO A 91 -8.47 4.70 -17.37
N PHE A 92 -7.26 4.18 -17.22
CA PHE A 92 -6.72 3.77 -15.95
C PHE A 92 -5.74 4.81 -15.38
N ILE A 93 -5.94 5.19 -14.12
CA ILE A 93 -5.04 6.08 -13.39
C ILE A 93 -4.11 5.21 -12.55
N CYS A 94 -2.82 5.30 -12.84
CA CYS A 94 -1.80 4.44 -12.25
C CYS A 94 -0.93 5.20 -11.25
N ARG A 95 -0.28 4.48 -10.38
CA ARG A 95 0.84 4.98 -9.57
C ARG A 95 2.12 5.01 -10.42
N GLU A 96 3.09 5.78 -9.98
CA GLU A 96 4.42 5.89 -10.58
C GLU A 96 5.18 4.56 -10.57
N GLU A 97 6.22 4.43 -11.40
CA GLU A 97 7.17 3.31 -11.34
C GLU A 97 7.84 3.21 -9.96
N GLY A 98 8.12 1.99 -9.51
CA GLY A 98 8.66 1.71 -8.17
C GLY A 98 7.59 1.76 -7.07
N SER A 99 6.33 2.07 -7.39
CA SER A 99 5.22 1.96 -6.45
C SER A 99 4.84 0.50 -6.22
N GLY A 100 4.82 0.05 -4.96
CA GLY A 100 4.38 -1.29 -4.61
C GLY A 100 2.93 -1.59 -5.04
N THR A 101 2.05 -0.60 -5.05
CA THR A 101 0.68 -0.76 -5.57
C THR A 101 0.70 -1.09 -7.05
N ARG A 102 1.52 -0.39 -7.85
CA ARG A 102 1.66 -0.66 -9.29
C ARG A 102 2.23 -2.04 -9.56
N GLU A 103 3.27 -2.43 -8.82
CA GLU A 103 3.89 -3.77 -8.95
C GLU A 103 2.88 -4.88 -8.68
N VAL A 104 2.13 -4.78 -7.59
CA VAL A 104 1.12 -5.76 -7.21
C VAL A 104 -0.02 -5.85 -8.23
N ILE A 105 -0.44 -4.73 -8.82
CA ILE A 105 -1.43 -4.72 -9.91
C ILE A 105 -0.87 -5.42 -11.14
N ASN A 106 0.37 -5.14 -11.55
CA ASN A 106 1.01 -5.76 -12.70
C ASN A 106 1.12 -7.29 -12.51
N GLU A 107 1.61 -7.72 -11.35
CA GLU A 107 1.70 -9.15 -11.01
C GLU A 107 0.31 -9.83 -11.01
N TYR A 108 -0.71 -9.13 -10.50
CA TYR A 108 -2.07 -9.63 -10.53
C TYR A 108 -2.61 -9.82 -11.96
N LEU A 109 -2.31 -8.89 -12.86
CA LEU A 109 -2.69 -8.99 -14.27
C LEU A 109 -2.01 -10.19 -14.95
N GLU A 110 -0.72 -10.37 -14.72
CA GLU A 110 0.05 -11.50 -15.24
C GLU A 110 -0.50 -12.84 -14.74
N ASN A 111 -0.74 -12.95 -13.42
CA ASN A 111 -1.26 -14.16 -12.78
C ASN A 111 -2.68 -14.53 -13.24
N ASN A 112 -3.48 -13.56 -13.67
CA ASN A 112 -4.83 -13.79 -14.17
C ASN A 112 -4.91 -13.86 -15.71
N SER A 113 -3.77 -14.06 -16.38
CA SER A 113 -3.69 -14.15 -17.84
C SER A 113 -4.40 -13.01 -18.55
N CYS A 114 -4.23 -11.81 -18.02
CA CYS A 114 -4.84 -10.62 -18.57
C CYS A 114 -3.88 -9.98 -19.58
N ASP A 115 -3.98 -10.39 -20.84
CA ASP A 115 -3.17 -9.85 -21.95
C ASP A 115 -3.62 -8.43 -22.38
N THR A 116 -4.68 -7.90 -21.74
CA THR A 116 -5.16 -6.54 -22.03
C THR A 116 -4.20 -5.52 -21.44
N ALA A 117 -3.57 -4.73 -22.29
CA ALA A 117 -2.75 -3.61 -21.85
C ALA A 117 -3.62 -2.57 -21.11
N MET A 118 -3.11 -2.06 -19.99
CA MET A 118 -3.75 -0.92 -19.33
C MET A 118 -3.65 0.32 -20.22
N ASP A 119 -4.78 0.95 -20.48
CA ASP A 119 -4.82 2.31 -21.05
C ASP A 119 -4.49 3.32 -19.94
N ILE A 120 -3.20 3.51 -19.67
CA ILE A 120 -2.73 4.43 -18.63
C ILE A 120 -2.95 5.86 -19.11
N SER A 121 -4.05 6.45 -18.67
CA SER A 121 -4.38 7.85 -18.97
C SER A 121 -3.58 8.84 -18.12
N MET A 122 -3.14 8.42 -16.93
CA MET A 122 -2.41 9.27 -15.99
C MET A 122 -1.53 8.46 -15.06
N GLU A 123 -0.33 8.97 -14.77
CA GLU A 123 0.60 8.43 -13.78
C GLU A 123 0.80 9.44 -12.64
N LEU A 124 0.57 9.03 -11.40
CA LEU A 124 0.56 9.93 -10.24
C LEU A 124 1.38 9.38 -9.06
N GLY A 125 2.11 10.26 -8.39
CA GLY A 125 3.09 9.94 -7.35
C GLY A 125 2.52 9.71 -5.94
N SER A 126 1.20 9.76 -5.72
CA SER A 126 0.61 9.50 -4.41
C SER A 126 -0.79 8.90 -4.49
N PRO A 127 -1.20 8.10 -3.48
CA PRO A 127 -2.58 7.58 -3.39
C PRO A 127 -3.63 8.69 -3.38
N GLU A 128 -3.36 9.80 -2.69
CA GLU A 128 -4.28 10.94 -2.60
C GLU A 128 -4.52 11.58 -3.99
N ALA A 129 -3.46 11.75 -4.79
CA ALA A 129 -3.58 12.27 -6.14
C ALA A 129 -4.40 11.32 -7.04
N VAL A 130 -4.18 10.01 -6.93
CA VAL A 130 -4.96 8.98 -7.65
C VAL A 130 -6.44 9.07 -7.28
N LYS A 131 -6.78 9.12 -5.99
CA LYS A 131 -8.16 9.24 -5.52
C LYS A 131 -8.82 10.51 -6.06
N GLY A 132 -8.15 11.66 -5.93
CA GLY A 132 -8.66 12.94 -6.43
C GLY A 132 -8.92 12.94 -7.94
N ALA A 133 -8.06 12.30 -8.73
CA ALA A 133 -8.27 12.17 -10.17
C ALA A 133 -9.47 11.27 -10.50
N VAL A 134 -9.68 10.17 -9.76
CA VAL A 134 -10.87 9.33 -9.91
C VAL A 134 -12.14 10.06 -9.49
N GLU A 135 -12.13 10.79 -8.37
CA GLU A 135 -13.25 11.63 -7.93
C GLU A 135 -13.64 12.69 -8.98
N ALA A 136 -12.63 13.23 -9.68
CA ALA A 136 -12.83 14.18 -10.78
C ALA A 136 -13.36 13.52 -12.08
N GLY A 137 -13.55 12.20 -12.10
CA GLY A 137 -14.04 11.45 -13.26
C GLY A 137 -13.02 11.28 -14.39
N MET A 138 -11.72 11.38 -14.09
CA MET A 138 -10.63 11.29 -15.10
C MET A 138 -10.30 9.85 -15.48
N GLY A 139 -10.87 8.87 -14.78
CA GLY A 139 -10.67 7.44 -15.04
C GLY A 139 -11.00 6.60 -13.81
N VAL A 140 -10.51 5.36 -13.83
CA VAL A 140 -10.66 4.38 -12.74
C VAL A 140 -9.29 3.99 -12.19
N SER A 141 -9.26 3.39 -11.00
CA SER A 141 -7.99 2.91 -10.41
C SER A 141 -8.21 1.73 -9.47
N VAL A 142 -7.09 1.20 -8.97
CA VAL A 142 -7.06 0.21 -7.89
C VAL A 142 -6.19 0.76 -6.77
N VAL A 143 -6.73 0.77 -5.55
CA VAL A 143 -6.08 1.31 -4.35
C VAL A 143 -6.32 0.40 -3.14
N SER A 144 -5.55 0.60 -2.07
CA SER A 144 -5.83 -0.03 -0.79
C SER A 144 -7.19 0.45 -0.24
N ARG A 145 -8.02 -0.51 0.19
CA ARG A 145 -9.32 -0.22 0.82
C ARG A 145 -9.18 0.67 2.06
N ALA A 146 -8.09 0.54 2.76
CA ALA A 146 -7.74 1.35 3.91
C ALA A 146 -7.71 2.85 3.62
N THR A 147 -7.29 3.23 2.41
CA THR A 147 -7.05 4.64 2.05
C THR A 147 -8.32 5.41 1.68
N ILE A 148 -9.45 4.74 1.50
CA ILE A 148 -10.70 5.32 0.96
C ILE A 148 -11.84 5.41 1.96
N GLN A 149 -11.57 5.21 3.25
CA GLN A 149 -12.62 5.22 4.29
C GLN A 149 -13.37 6.55 4.38
N LYS A 150 -12.68 7.66 4.13
CA LYS A 150 -13.28 9.00 4.14
C LYS A 150 -14.17 9.20 2.91
N GLU A 151 -13.68 8.83 1.75
CA GLU A 151 -14.36 8.96 0.47
C GLU A 151 -15.64 8.10 0.44
N LEU A 152 -15.58 6.88 1.01
CA LEU A 152 -16.76 6.02 1.16
C LEU A 152 -17.81 6.65 2.09
N LYS A 153 -17.40 7.25 3.20
CA LYS A 153 -18.31 7.94 4.13
C LYS A 153 -18.93 9.21 3.54
N LEU A 154 -18.16 9.93 2.72
CA LEU A 154 -18.59 11.16 2.03
C LEU A 154 -19.31 10.87 0.72
N ASP A 155 -19.37 9.61 0.30
CA ASP A 155 -20.01 9.20 -0.95
C ASP A 155 -19.36 9.82 -2.21
N THR A 156 -18.07 10.11 -2.16
CA THR A 156 -17.33 10.69 -3.29
C THR A 156 -16.67 9.62 -4.17
N LEU A 157 -16.48 8.40 -3.66
CA LEU A 157 -16.01 7.23 -4.40
C LEU A 157 -16.88 5.99 -4.10
N ARG A 158 -16.84 5.04 -5.02
CA ARG A 158 -17.32 3.67 -4.84
C ARG A 158 -16.16 2.70 -4.87
N ALA A 159 -16.19 1.71 -3.97
CA ALA A 159 -15.24 0.61 -3.93
C ALA A 159 -15.90 -0.66 -4.45
N ILE A 160 -15.20 -1.37 -5.33
CA ILE A 160 -15.66 -2.62 -5.93
C ILE A 160 -14.58 -3.68 -5.70
N ASN A 161 -14.96 -4.82 -5.14
CA ASN A 161 -14.00 -5.89 -4.88
C ASN A 161 -13.57 -6.55 -6.20
N LEU A 162 -12.28 -6.84 -6.33
CA LEU A 162 -11.77 -7.58 -7.48
C LEU A 162 -12.01 -9.09 -7.31
N MET A 163 -12.23 -9.77 -8.42
CA MET A 163 -12.36 -11.22 -8.48
C MET A 163 -11.34 -11.80 -9.49
N PRO A 164 -10.46 -12.69 -9.02
CA PRO A 164 -10.19 -13.08 -7.63
C PRO A 164 -9.77 -11.88 -6.76
N LYS A 165 -9.83 -12.02 -5.43
CA LYS A 165 -9.40 -10.94 -4.52
C LYS A 165 -7.95 -10.56 -4.78
N LEU A 166 -7.65 -9.27 -4.69
CA LEU A 166 -6.30 -8.75 -4.74
C LEU A 166 -5.84 -8.33 -3.34
N GLU A 167 -4.89 -9.06 -2.83
CA GLU A 167 -4.32 -8.90 -1.49
C GLU A 167 -2.80 -8.75 -1.60
N ARG A 168 -2.20 -8.02 -0.67
CA ARG A 168 -0.75 -7.86 -0.60
C ARG A 168 -0.26 -7.81 0.85
N PRO A 169 0.98 -8.26 1.12
CA PRO A 169 1.56 -8.07 2.44
C PRO A 169 2.09 -6.65 2.62
N PHE A 170 1.89 -6.07 3.80
CA PHE A 170 2.75 -5.04 4.34
C PHE A 170 3.90 -5.73 5.06
N SER A 171 5.13 -5.36 4.74
CA SER A 171 6.31 -6.05 5.26
C SER A 171 7.33 -5.08 5.82
N PHE A 172 7.89 -5.43 6.98
CA PHE A 172 9.11 -4.81 7.49
C PHE A 172 10.30 -5.31 6.69
N VAL A 173 11.21 -4.40 6.37
CA VAL A 173 12.43 -4.70 5.60
C VAL A 173 13.63 -4.09 6.32
N HIS A 174 14.64 -4.90 6.60
CA HIS A 174 15.90 -4.45 7.19
C HIS A 174 17.06 -5.31 6.71
N GLN A 175 18.28 -4.85 6.93
CA GLN A 175 19.46 -5.63 6.57
C GLN A 175 19.66 -6.86 7.47
N LYS A 176 20.24 -7.92 6.91
CA LYS A 176 20.73 -9.10 7.64
C LYS A 176 21.99 -8.74 8.45
N GLN A 177 21.83 -8.00 9.53
CA GLN A 177 22.95 -7.62 10.39
C GLN A 177 23.16 -8.61 11.53
N LYS A 178 24.43 -8.84 11.91
CA LYS A 178 24.77 -9.64 13.11
C LYS A 178 24.39 -8.92 14.41
N PHE A 179 24.42 -7.60 14.40
CA PHE A 179 24.09 -6.77 15.56
C PHE A 179 22.98 -5.79 15.15
N ARG A 180 21.85 -5.87 15.84
CA ARG A 180 20.75 -4.93 15.69
C ARG A 180 20.84 -3.88 16.79
N LEU A 181 20.45 -2.64 16.47
CA LEU A 181 20.25 -1.62 17.48
C LEU A 181 19.06 -2.02 18.37
N ARG A 182 19.23 -1.94 19.69
CA ARG A 182 18.16 -2.29 20.64
C ARG A 182 16.86 -1.52 20.35
N ALA A 183 16.97 -0.23 20.03
CA ALA A 183 15.81 0.59 19.67
C ALA A 183 15.05 0.06 18.45
N MET A 184 15.74 -0.52 17.47
CA MET A 184 15.13 -1.14 16.30
C MET A 184 14.41 -2.45 16.66
N GLU A 185 15.01 -3.27 17.55
CA GLU A 185 14.37 -4.51 18.02
C GLU A 185 13.09 -4.21 18.80
N GLU A 186 13.14 -3.24 19.72
CA GLU A 186 11.97 -2.77 20.49
C GLU A 186 10.87 -2.23 19.56
N LEU A 187 11.24 -1.48 18.50
CA LEU A 187 10.27 -0.99 17.51
C LEU A 187 9.65 -2.12 16.70
N LEU A 188 10.44 -3.11 16.26
CA LEU A 188 9.93 -4.28 15.54
C LEU A 188 8.97 -5.11 16.39
N ASP A 189 9.33 -5.38 17.64
CA ASP A 189 8.48 -6.15 18.56
C ASP A 189 7.19 -5.39 18.88
N PHE A 190 7.29 -4.09 19.11
CA PHE A 190 6.12 -3.24 19.31
C PHE A 190 5.20 -3.23 18.07
N ALA A 191 5.79 -3.08 16.89
CA ALA A 191 5.04 -3.03 15.63
C ALA A 191 4.38 -4.37 15.30
N ARG A 192 4.98 -5.52 15.63
CA ARG A 192 4.34 -6.85 15.51
C ARG A 192 3.08 -6.93 16.38
N GLY A 193 3.21 -6.60 17.67
CA GLY A 193 2.06 -6.56 18.57
C GLY A 193 0.97 -5.59 18.10
N TYR A 194 1.37 -4.41 17.63
CA TYR A 194 0.43 -3.45 17.08
C TYR A 194 -0.32 -3.99 15.84
N CYS A 195 0.36 -4.68 14.95
CA CYS A 195 -0.26 -5.30 13.77
C CYS A 195 -1.21 -6.45 14.14
N GLU A 196 -0.89 -7.23 15.18
CA GLU A 196 -1.75 -8.31 15.70
C GLU A 196 -3.02 -7.75 16.35
N ASP A 197 -2.88 -6.75 17.21
CA ASP A 197 -4.01 -6.12 17.92
C ASP A 197 -4.99 -5.41 16.97
N HIS A 198 -4.51 -4.91 15.82
CA HIS A 198 -5.30 -4.21 14.82
C HIS A 198 -5.54 -5.02 13.54
N ALA A 199 -5.32 -6.35 13.59
CA ALA A 199 -5.48 -7.23 12.42
C ALA A 199 -6.94 -7.25 11.89
N GLU A 200 -7.94 -7.10 12.76
CA GLU A 200 -9.36 -7.07 12.42
C GLU A 200 -9.88 -5.66 12.10
N GLU A 201 -9.17 -4.62 12.48
CA GLU A 201 -9.51 -3.27 12.05
C GLU A 201 -9.16 -3.15 10.55
N GLN A 202 -10.18 -3.24 9.72
CA GLN A 202 -10.08 -2.75 8.34
C GLN A 202 -9.72 -1.27 8.44
N LEU A 203 -8.46 -0.95 8.15
CA LEU A 203 -8.05 0.43 8.00
C LEU A 203 -9.05 1.18 7.16
#